data_59243c8bd274de9c884fbe762659de7f
#
_entry.id   59243c8bd274de9c884fbe762659de7f
#
_cell.length_a   1.000
_cell.length_b   1.000
_cell.length_c   1.000
_cell.angle_alpha   90.00
_cell.angle_beta   90.00
_cell.angle_gamma   90.00
#
_symmetry.space_group_name_H-M   'P 1'
#
loop_
_entity.id
_entity.type
_entity.pdbx_description
1 polymer ?
#
loop_
_entity_poly.entity_id
_entity_poly.type
_entity_poly.pdbx_seq_one_letter_code
_entity_poly.pdbx_strand_id
1 'polypeptide(L)'
;MELDDYIDPIKLFNQWFSEAKKKEVRDPNAMQLATVSKSGMPSVRTVLLKEIIDGNFIFYTNYESRKANEILETKKAGICFYWKSLNQQVRLVGKIKKVSNDVSDTYFSKRSRGSKVGAWASMQSRPLDSRQTLVKRVNDFEDRFDEDVPRPKHWGGFMVIPDEFEFWQDGDFRLHDRFILKPSKDRVLWKAKRYYP
;
A
#
# COMPACT_ATOMS: atom_id res chain seq x y z
N MET A 1 21.48 8.46 -12.19
CA MET A 1 21.57 7.47 -11.07
C MET A 1 22.44 6.30 -11.51
N GLU A 2 23.38 5.86 -10.66
CA GLU A 2 24.16 4.63 -10.88
C GLU A 2 23.85 3.65 -9.76
N LEU A 3 23.69 2.38 -10.10
CA LEU A 3 23.45 1.29 -9.14
C LEU A 3 24.41 0.14 -9.41
N ASP A 4 24.86 -0.51 -8.37
CA ASP A 4 25.60 -1.76 -8.46
C ASP A 4 24.71 -2.87 -9.08
N ASP A 5 25.34 -3.88 -9.68
CA ASP A 5 24.64 -5.03 -10.28
C ASP A 5 23.75 -5.77 -9.29
N TYR A 6 24.14 -5.75 -8.01
CA TYR A 6 23.40 -6.34 -6.89
C TYR A 6 23.16 -5.30 -5.82
N ILE A 7 21.90 -5.07 -5.48
CA ILE A 7 21.51 -4.08 -4.48
C ILE A 7 20.30 -4.58 -3.69
N ASP A 8 20.23 -4.20 -2.42
CA ASP A 8 19.06 -4.40 -1.60
C ASP A 8 17.97 -3.36 -1.95
N PRO A 9 16.85 -3.76 -2.57
CA PRO A 9 15.80 -2.83 -2.96
C PRO A 9 15.12 -2.17 -1.77
N ILE A 10 15.10 -2.83 -0.61
CA ILE A 10 14.48 -2.27 0.60
C ILE A 10 15.35 -1.17 1.18
N LYS A 11 16.67 -1.35 1.17
CA LYS A 11 17.62 -0.30 1.58
C LYS A 11 17.49 0.91 0.67
N LEU A 12 17.47 0.71 -0.65
CA LEU A 12 17.29 1.80 -1.63
C LEU A 12 15.95 2.49 -1.46
N PHE A 13 14.86 1.72 -1.31
CA PHE A 13 13.53 2.29 -1.05
C PHE A 13 13.54 3.16 0.22
N ASN A 14 14.11 2.67 1.31
CA ASN A 14 14.14 3.40 2.57
C ASN A 14 14.95 4.70 2.48
N GLN A 15 16.04 4.73 1.69
CA GLN A 15 16.81 5.95 1.41
C GLN A 15 15.91 6.98 0.70
N TRP A 16 15.28 6.61 -0.40
CA TRP A 16 14.40 7.50 -1.17
C TRP A 16 13.17 7.93 -0.35
N PHE A 17 12.59 7.00 0.38
CA PHE A 17 11.44 7.30 1.24
C PHE A 17 11.80 8.26 2.39
N SER A 18 13.01 8.15 2.94
CA SER A 18 13.51 9.10 3.95
C SER A 18 13.63 10.52 3.39
N GLU A 19 14.10 10.66 2.16
CA GLU A 19 14.13 11.97 1.47
C GLU A 19 12.71 12.47 1.16
N ALA A 20 11.83 11.59 0.72
CA ALA A 20 10.44 11.94 0.47
C ALA A 20 9.74 12.46 1.74
N LYS A 21 9.98 11.84 2.90
CA LYS A 21 9.46 12.34 4.18
C LYS A 21 9.89 13.76 4.54
N LYS A 22 11.04 14.22 4.04
CA LYS A 22 11.55 15.58 4.28
C LYS A 22 11.03 16.59 3.27
N LYS A 23 10.72 16.15 2.03
CA LYS A 23 10.44 17.02 0.89
C LYS A 23 8.96 17.08 0.51
N GLU A 24 8.22 15.97 0.65
CA GLU A 24 6.80 15.94 0.32
C GLU A 24 5.98 16.70 1.37
N VAL A 25 5.07 17.54 0.89
CA VAL A 25 4.22 18.38 1.77
C VAL A 25 3.23 17.53 2.55
N ARG A 26 2.71 16.45 1.96
CA ARG A 26 1.69 15.56 2.56
C ARG A 26 1.90 14.12 2.14
N ASP A 27 1.63 13.23 3.05
CA ASP A 27 1.48 11.80 2.80
C ASP A 27 2.57 11.15 1.92
N PRO A 28 3.87 11.29 2.26
CA PRO A 28 4.95 10.65 1.48
C PRO A 28 4.77 9.13 1.38
N ASN A 29 3.99 8.55 2.27
CA ASN A 29 3.61 7.13 2.30
C ASN A 29 2.34 6.80 1.49
N ALA A 30 1.75 7.79 0.80
CA ALA A 30 0.67 7.50 -0.13
C ALA A 30 1.19 6.70 -1.33
N MET A 31 0.47 5.65 -1.67
CA MET A 31 0.81 4.78 -2.80
C MET A 31 -0.43 4.42 -3.61
N GLN A 32 -0.31 4.41 -4.93
CA GLN A 32 -1.32 3.88 -5.82
C GLN A 32 -1.25 2.37 -5.78
N LEU A 33 -2.33 1.74 -5.32
CA LEU A 33 -2.49 0.30 -5.30
C LEU A 33 -3.30 -0.13 -6.52
N ALA A 34 -2.68 -0.85 -7.42
CA ALA A 34 -3.33 -1.52 -8.54
C ALA A 34 -3.71 -2.95 -8.14
N THR A 35 -4.95 -3.32 -8.42
CA THR A 35 -5.47 -4.67 -8.28
C THR A 35 -6.21 -5.07 -9.56
N VAL A 36 -6.42 -6.33 -9.78
CA VAL A 36 -7.06 -6.85 -10.97
C VAL A 36 -8.14 -7.85 -10.58
N SER A 37 -9.31 -7.76 -11.22
CA SER A 37 -10.39 -8.73 -11.05
C SER A 37 -10.05 -10.07 -11.71
N LYS A 38 -10.81 -11.11 -11.40
CA LYS A 38 -10.67 -12.42 -12.04
C LYS A 38 -10.88 -12.35 -13.57
N SER A 39 -11.68 -11.39 -14.05
CA SER A 39 -11.89 -11.14 -15.49
C SER A 39 -10.75 -10.34 -16.17
N GLY A 40 -9.70 -9.97 -15.43
CA GLY A 40 -8.58 -9.19 -15.97
C GLY A 40 -8.77 -7.66 -15.91
N MET A 41 -9.92 -7.16 -15.42
CA MET A 41 -10.16 -5.72 -15.34
C MET A 41 -9.33 -5.09 -14.21
N PRO A 42 -8.43 -4.15 -14.52
CA PRO A 42 -7.63 -3.44 -13.51
C PRO A 42 -8.45 -2.38 -12.78
N SER A 43 -8.07 -2.10 -11.55
CA SER A 43 -8.56 -0.96 -10.79
C SER A 43 -7.45 -0.37 -9.93
N VAL A 44 -7.47 0.97 -9.72
CA VAL A 44 -6.43 1.71 -9.01
C VAL A 44 -7.07 2.63 -7.96
N ARG A 45 -6.41 2.78 -6.81
CA ARG A 45 -6.77 3.72 -5.74
C ARG A 45 -5.54 4.05 -4.91
N THR A 46 -5.60 5.16 -4.20
CA THR A 46 -4.58 5.49 -3.20
C THR A 46 -4.86 4.76 -1.89
N VAL A 47 -3.81 4.18 -1.32
CA VAL A 47 -3.76 3.67 0.05
C VAL A 47 -2.46 4.16 0.71
N LEU A 48 -2.34 3.99 2.03
CA LEU A 48 -1.14 4.45 2.74
C LEU A 48 -0.28 3.25 3.15
N LEU A 49 1.00 3.29 2.78
CA LEU A 49 2.00 2.39 3.37
C LEU A 49 2.06 2.65 4.88
N LYS A 50 1.97 1.60 5.68
CA LYS A 50 2.02 1.69 7.14
C LYS A 50 3.29 1.11 7.71
N GLU A 51 3.74 -0.02 7.20
CA GLU A 51 4.89 -0.74 7.69
C GLU A 51 5.59 -1.48 6.54
N ILE A 52 6.88 -1.75 6.73
CA ILE A 52 7.63 -2.71 5.92
C ILE A 52 8.16 -3.75 6.92
N ILE A 53 7.71 -4.99 6.78
CA ILE A 53 8.12 -6.11 7.64
C ILE A 53 8.75 -7.17 6.74
N ASP A 54 10.00 -7.54 7.02
CA ASP A 54 10.77 -8.54 6.24
C ASP A 54 10.75 -8.25 4.74
N GLY A 55 10.89 -6.97 4.37
CA GLY A 55 10.86 -6.52 2.97
C GLY A 55 9.49 -6.50 2.31
N ASN A 56 8.41 -6.74 3.05
CA ASN A 56 7.05 -6.76 2.54
C ASN A 56 6.28 -5.49 2.95
N PHE A 57 5.50 -4.94 2.02
CA PHE A 57 4.81 -3.66 2.16
C PHE A 57 3.39 -3.86 2.69
N ILE A 58 3.08 -3.23 3.84
CA ILE A 58 1.82 -3.45 4.55
C ILE A 58 0.93 -2.21 4.49
N PHE A 59 -0.34 -2.43 4.15
CA PHE A 59 -1.41 -1.45 4.28
C PHE A 59 -2.65 -2.10 4.89
N TYR A 60 -3.56 -1.28 5.43
CA TYR A 60 -4.77 -1.75 6.09
C TYR A 60 -6.02 -1.25 5.37
N THR A 61 -7.05 -2.10 5.29
CA THR A 61 -8.28 -1.77 4.59
C THR A 61 -9.45 -2.65 5.07
N ASN A 62 -10.66 -2.33 4.58
CA ASN A 62 -11.82 -3.20 4.73
C ASN A 62 -11.71 -4.40 3.78
N TYR A 63 -11.82 -5.62 4.31
CA TYR A 63 -11.73 -6.89 3.56
C TYR A 63 -12.92 -7.16 2.64
N GLU A 64 -14.04 -6.43 2.81
CA GLU A 64 -15.21 -6.51 1.93
C GLU A 64 -15.20 -5.45 0.82
N SER A 65 -14.16 -4.61 0.76
CA SER A 65 -14.03 -3.61 -0.29
C SER A 65 -13.69 -4.24 -1.65
N ARG A 66 -13.98 -3.52 -2.75
CA ARG A 66 -13.68 -3.97 -4.12
C ARG A 66 -12.22 -4.44 -4.26
N LYS A 67 -11.25 -3.64 -3.79
CA LYS A 67 -9.82 -4.01 -3.86
C LYS A 67 -9.51 -5.30 -3.12
N ALA A 68 -10.15 -5.50 -1.96
CA ALA A 68 -9.90 -6.69 -1.15
C ALA A 68 -10.47 -7.95 -1.83
N ASN A 69 -11.63 -7.87 -2.47
CA ASN A 69 -12.20 -8.96 -3.24
C ASN A 69 -11.27 -9.33 -4.42
N GLU A 70 -10.82 -8.34 -5.20
CA GLU A 70 -9.87 -8.54 -6.30
C GLU A 70 -8.56 -9.18 -5.81
N ILE A 71 -8.03 -8.74 -4.65
CA ILE A 71 -6.84 -9.33 -4.01
C ILE A 71 -7.08 -10.78 -3.60
N LEU A 72 -8.22 -11.07 -2.98
CA LEU A 72 -8.54 -12.42 -2.52
C LEU A 72 -8.68 -13.42 -3.67
N GLU A 73 -9.14 -12.95 -4.82
CA GLU A 73 -9.29 -13.75 -6.05
C GLU A 73 -7.95 -13.99 -6.75
N THR A 74 -7.17 -12.94 -6.99
CA THR A 74 -6.01 -13.01 -7.90
C THR A 74 -4.68 -13.18 -7.18
N LYS A 75 -4.60 -12.79 -5.90
CA LYS A 75 -3.38 -12.79 -5.08
C LYS A 75 -2.22 -11.97 -5.68
N LYS A 76 -2.54 -10.98 -6.53
CA LYS A 76 -1.57 -10.11 -7.21
C LYS A 76 -1.88 -8.65 -6.95
N ALA A 77 -0.84 -7.84 -6.84
CA ALA A 77 -0.97 -6.39 -6.73
C ALA A 77 0.26 -5.69 -7.31
N GLY A 78 0.03 -4.44 -7.75
CA GLY A 78 1.08 -3.49 -8.04
C GLY A 78 0.96 -2.27 -7.13
N ILE A 79 2.10 -1.71 -6.75
CA ILE A 79 2.17 -0.48 -5.96
C ILE A 79 3.02 0.53 -6.73
N CYS A 80 2.63 1.81 -6.68
CA CYS A 80 3.41 2.91 -7.22
C CYS A 80 3.46 4.04 -6.18
N PHE A 81 4.66 4.45 -5.81
CA PHE A 81 4.94 5.71 -5.12
C PHE A 81 5.41 6.72 -6.16
N TYR A 82 4.90 7.93 -6.12
CA TYR A 82 5.40 9.04 -6.92
C TYR A 82 5.61 10.26 -6.04
N TRP A 83 6.86 10.58 -5.80
CA TRP A 83 7.30 11.73 -5.01
C TRP A 83 7.64 12.88 -5.95
N LYS A 84 6.64 13.74 -6.14
CA LYS A 84 6.71 14.84 -7.11
C LYS A 84 7.83 15.85 -6.77
N SER A 85 8.04 16.13 -5.50
CA SER A 85 9.08 17.06 -5.05
C SER A 85 10.50 16.59 -5.31
N LEU A 86 10.68 15.28 -5.54
CA LEU A 86 11.95 14.64 -5.84
C LEU A 86 12.04 14.19 -7.31
N ASN A 87 10.95 14.29 -8.07
CA ASN A 87 10.85 13.71 -9.41
C ASN A 87 11.23 12.23 -9.44
N GLN A 88 10.81 11.50 -8.41
CA GLN A 88 11.13 10.08 -8.23
C GLN A 88 9.88 9.23 -8.19
N GLN A 89 9.98 8.03 -8.76
CA GLN A 89 8.93 7.01 -8.69
C GLN A 89 9.53 5.66 -8.28
N VAL A 90 8.86 4.97 -7.37
CA VAL A 90 9.16 3.57 -7.08
C VAL A 90 7.92 2.74 -7.35
N ARG A 91 8.06 1.73 -8.21
CA ARG A 91 7.01 0.75 -8.45
C ARG A 91 7.47 -0.62 -7.97
N LEU A 92 6.53 -1.40 -7.51
CA LEU A 92 6.74 -2.81 -7.24
C LEU A 92 5.50 -3.62 -7.62
N VAL A 93 5.73 -4.83 -8.05
CA VAL A 93 4.67 -5.81 -8.32
C VAL A 93 4.99 -7.11 -7.60
N GLY A 94 3.96 -7.84 -7.21
CA GLY A 94 4.19 -9.09 -6.52
C GLY A 94 2.92 -9.78 -6.04
N LYS A 95 3.13 -10.79 -5.21
CA LYS A 95 2.07 -11.52 -4.55
C LYS A 95 1.55 -10.72 -3.36
N ILE A 96 0.28 -10.94 -3.01
CA ILE A 96 -0.33 -10.27 -1.88
C ILE A 96 -1.14 -11.26 -1.04
N LYS A 97 -1.06 -11.14 0.29
CA LYS A 97 -1.81 -11.95 1.25
C LYS A 97 -2.24 -11.11 2.46
N LYS A 98 -3.21 -11.61 3.23
CA LYS A 98 -3.55 -11.01 4.52
C LYS A 98 -2.37 -11.19 5.49
N VAL A 99 -2.16 -10.19 6.36
CA VAL A 99 -1.32 -10.35 7.55
C VAL A 99 -2.07 -11.17 8.62
N SER A 100 -1.38 -11.58 9.68
CA SER A 100 -2.02 -12.26 10.81
C SER A 100 -3.02 -11.35 11.53
N ASN A 101 -3.91 -11.97 12.30
CA ASN A 101 -4.84 -11.21 13.14
C ASN A 101 -4.09 -10.37 14.17
N ASP A 102 -3.05 -10.91 14.81
CA ASP A 102 -2.26 -10.21 15.83
C ASP A 102 -1.62 -8.93 15.29
N VAL A 103 -1.07 -8.96 14.05
CA VAL A 103 -0.54 -7.77 13.38
C VAL A 103 -1.66 -6.76 13.13
N SER A 104 -2.83 -7.22 12.69
CA SER A 104 -3.97 -6.36 12.44
C SER A 104 -4.53 -5.75 13.74
N ASP A 105 -4.61 -6.54 14.81
CA ASP A 105 -5.09 -6.11 16.12
C ASP A 105 -4.13 -5.09 16.74
N THR A 106 -2.83 -5.36 16.70
CA THR A 106 -1.78 -4.46 17.18
C THR A 106 -1.82 -3.12 16.47
N TYR A 107 -2.00 -3.10 15.14
CA TYR A 107 -2.12 -1.86 14.41
C TYR A 107 -3.46 -1.16 14.71
N PHE A 108 -4.57 -1.89 14.77
CA PHE A 108 -5.90 -1.33 15.03
C PHE A 108 -5.98 -0.66 16.39
N SER A 109 -5.38 -1.24 17.43
CA SER A 109 -5.38 -0.69 18.79
C SER A 109 -4.77 0.73 18.87
N LYS A 110 -3.76 1.02 18.02
CA LYS A 110 -3.06 2.31 17.95
C LYS A 110 -3.80 3.40 17.17
N ARG A 111 -4.93 3.07 16.51
CA ARG A 111 -5.70 4.05 15.72
C ARG A 111 -6.49 4.98 16.64
N SER A 112 -6.71 6.21 16.16
CA SER A 112 -7.62 7.14 16.83
C SER A 112 -9.04 6.57 16.92
N ARG A 113 -9.78 6.90 17.97
CA ARG A 113 -11.16 6.42 18.20
C ARG A 113 -12.04 6.65 16.96
N GLY A 114 -12.08 7.86 16.41
CA GLY A 114 -12.89 8.13 15.23
C GLY A 114 -12.51 7.27 14.01
N SER A 115 -11.22 6.92 13.85
CA SER A 115 -10.78 5.99 12.81
C SER A 115 -11.20 4.54 13.08
N LYS A 116 -11.26 4.14 14.36
CA LYS A 116 -11.77 2.81 14.78
C LYS A 116 -13.27 2.71 14.50
N VAL A 117 -14.06 3.69 14.94
CA VAL A 117 -15.51 3.78 14.69
C VAL A 117 -15.82 3.84 13.21
N GLY A 118 -15.06 4.66 12.45
CA GLY A 118 -15.22 4.72 10.99
C GLY A 118 -15.03 3.38 10.28
N ALA A 119 -14.18 2.50 10.81
CA ALA A 119 -14.00 1.14 10.27
C ALA A 119 -15.24 0.25 10.46
N TRP A 120 -16.02 0.47 11.51
CA TRP A 120 -17.32 -0.19 11.75
C TRP A 120 -18.42 0.43 10.91
N ALA A 121 -18.49 1.75 10.86
CA ALA A 121 -19.56 2.48 10.19
C ALA A 121 -19.55 2.34 8.66
N SER A 122 -18.35 2.25 8.06
CA SER A 122 -18.20 2.24 6.61
C SER A 122 -18.34 0.84 6.00
N MET A 123 -19.35 0.65 5.17
CA MET A 123 -19.46 -0.50 4.25
C MET A 123 -18.68 -0.18 2.96
N GLN A 124 -17.36 -0.13 3.06
CA GLN A 124 -16.48 0.38 2.00
C GLN A 124 -16.76 -0.24 0.63
N SER A 125 -16.85 0.59 -0.40
CA SER A 125 -17.14 0.26 -1.81
C SER A 125 -18.57 -0.16 -2.12
N ARG A 126 -19.50 -0.11 -1.17
CA ARG A 126 -20.94 -0.32 -1.41
C ARG A 126 -21.64 1.02 -1.69
N PRO A 127 -22.74 1.02 -2.45
CA PRO A 127 -23.58 2.21 -2.61
C PRO A 127 -23.98 2.81 -1.26
N LEU A 128 -24.09 4.12 -1.21
CA LEU A 128 -24.51 4.87 -0.03
C LEU A 128 -25.59 5.87 -0.45
N ASP A 129 -26.79 5.77 0.14
CA ASP A 129 -27.93 6.58 -0.27
C ASP A 129 -27.73 8.07 0.01
N SER A 130 -27.10 8.40 1.16
CA SER A 130 -26.83 9.80 1.52
C SER A 130 -25.65 9.92 2.49
N ARG A 131 -25.06 11.11 2.55
CA ARG A 131 -24.06 11.45 3.58
C ARG A 131 -24.63 11.29 4.99
N GLN A 132 -25.90 11.65 5.19
CA GLN A 132 -26.61 11.55 6.47
C GLN A 132 -26.69 10.10 6.95
N THR A 133 -26.91 9.15 6.05
CA THR A 133 -26.89 7.71 6.38
C THR A 133 -25.55 7.30 6.98
N LEU A 134 -24.43 7.78 6.41
CA LEU A 134 -23.10 7.49 6.97
C LEU A 134 -22.90 8.16 8.33
N VAL A 135 -23.30 9.42 8.48
CA VAL A 135 -23.20 10.16 9.76
C VAL A 135 -24.00 9.45 10.85
N LYS A 136 -25.24 9.04 10.55
CA LYS A 136 -26.05 8.26 11.48
C LYS A 136 -25.34 6.97 11.92
N ARG A 137 -24.80 6.21 10.96
CA ARG A 137 -24.04 4.98 11.30
C ARG A 137 -22.81 5.25 12.18
N VAL A 138 -22.11 6.37 11.95
CA VAL A 138 -20.99 6.76 12.83
C VAL A 138 -21.50 6.99 14.26
N ASN A 139 -22.58 7.77 14.45
CA ASN A 139 -23.16 8.03 15.75
C ASN A 139 -23.63 6.73 16.43
N ASP A 140 -24.35 5.87 15.70
CA ASP A 140 -24.82 4.57 16.21
C ASP A 140 -23.65 3.69 16.75
N PHE A 141 -22.47 3.75 16.12
CA PHE A 141 -21.28 3.03 16.60
C PHE A 141 -20.51 3.79 17.68
N GLU A 142 -20.52 5.12 17.69
CA GLU A 142 -19.98 5.90 18.81
C GLU A 142 -20.74 5.60 20.11
N ASP A 143 -22.08 5.53 20.03
CA ASP A 143 -22.95 5.23 21.19
C ASP A 143 -22.84 3.76 21.62
N ARG A 144 -22.51 2.87 20.68
CA ARG A 144 -22.39 1.42 20.94
C ARG A 144 -21.13 1.04 21.70
N PHE A 145 -20.04 1.76 21.46
CA PHE A 145 -18.74 1.46 22.05
C PHE A 145 -18.37 2.51 23.09
N ASP A 146 -18.11 2.06 24.30
CA ASP A 146 -17.59 2.91 25.37
C ASP A 146 -16.16 3.38 25.08
N GLU A 147 -15.19 3.09 25.92
CA GLU A 147 -13.81 3.52 25.76
C GLU A 147 -13.06 2.70 24.69
N ASP A 148 -13.27 1.38 24.64
CA ASP A 148 -12.57 0.50 23.72
C ASP A 148 -13.43 0.10 22.51
N VAL A 149 -12.88 0.36 21.32
CA VAL A 149 -13.49 -0.02 20.03
C VAL A 149 -12.71 -1.19 19.46
N PRO A 150 -13.26 -2.42 19.49
CA PRO A 150 -12.57 -3.61 18.98
C PRO A 150 -12.43 -3.56 17.45
N ARG A 151 -11.45 -4.29 16.93
CA ARG A 151 -11.29 -4.40 15.47
C ARG A 151 -12.45 -5.21 14.86
N PRO A 152 -13.15 -4.69 13.84
CA PRO A 152 -14.16 -5.47 13.14
C PRO A 152 -13.51 -6.60 12.33
N LYS A 153 -14.16 -7.76 12.25
CA LYS A 153 -13.65 -8.94 11.49
C LYS A 153 -13.40 -8.65 10.01
N HIS A 154 -14.14 -7.71 9.44
CA HIS A 154 -14.01 -7.28 8.05
C HIS A 154 -12.90 -6.25 7.82
N TRP A 155 -12.05 -5.94 8.79
CA TRP A 155 -10.98 -4.96 8.65
C TRP A 155 -9.62 -5.55 9.08
N GLY A 156 -8.56 -5.25 8.33
CA GLY A 156 -7.21 -5.68 8.68
C GLY A 156 -6.20 -5.37 7.58
N GLY A 157 -5.01 -5.96 7.71
CA GLY A 157 -3.88 -5.69 6.84
C GLY A 157 -3.73 -6.68 5.69
N PHE A 158 -3.20 -6.15 4.60
CA PHE A 158 -2.60 -6.92 3.52
C PHE A 158 -1.11 -6.62 3.43
N MET A 159 -0.33 -7.64 3.09
CA MET A 159 1.10 -7.53 2.82
C MET A 159 1.38 -7.87 1.36
N VAL A 160 2.07 -6.98 0.66
CA VAL A 160 2.59 -7.21 -0.69
C VAL A 160 4.01 -7.73 -0.58
N ILE A 161 4.26 -8.89 -1.18
CA ILE A 161 5.55 -9.59 -1.26
C ILE A 161 6.11 -9.27 -2.63
N PRO A 162 7.14 -8.40 -2.75
CA PRO A 162 7.63 -7.97 -4.06
C PRO A 162 8.30 -9.10 -4.84
N ASP A 163 7.97 -9.20 -6.13
CA ASP A 163 8.67 -10.03 -7.12
C ASP A 163 9.52 -9.19 -8.08
N GLU A 164 9.26 -7.88 -8.13
CA GLU A 164 10.02 -6.92 -8.94
C GLU A 164 9.90 -5.53 -8.32
N PHE A 165 10.98 -4.75 -8.39
CA PHE A 165 10.98 -3.29 -8.15
C PHE A 165 11.40 -2.57 -9.42
N GLU A 166 10.85 -1.37 -9.62
CA GLU A 166 11.39 -0.39 -10.56
C GLU A 166 11.64 0.92 -9.81
N PHE A 167 12.86 1.41 -9.90
CA PHE A 167 13.27 2.74 -9.45
C PHE A 167 13.42 3.64 -10.68
N TRP A 168 12.68 4.74 -10.68
CA TRP A 168 12.66 5.70 -11.78
C TRP A 168 13.01 7.09 -11.25
N GLN A 169 13.94 7.75 -11.92
CA GLN A 169 14.37 9.12 -11.64
C GLN A 169 14.20 9.95 -12.89
N ASP A 170 13.57 11.13 -12.76
CA ASP A 170 13.43 12.07 -13.86
C ASP A 170 14.79 12.51 -14.42
N GLY A 171 14.84 12.70 -15.72
CA GLY A 171 16.00 13.18 -16.46
C GLY A 171 15.57 14.13 -17.57
N ASP A 172 16.47 15.04 -17.95
CA ASP A 172 16.24 15.99 -19.02
C ASP A 172 15.85 15.32 -20.34
N PHE A 173 15.04 16.01 -21.13
CA PHE A 173 14.57 15.54 -22.44
C PHE A 173 13.84 14.19 -22.42
N ARG A 174 13.29 13.82 -21.25
CA ARG A 174 12.64 12.51 -20.99
C ARG A 174 13.60 11.32 -21.01
N LEU A 175 14.91 11.56 -20.93
CA LEU A 175 15.93 10.51 -20.81
C LEU A 175 16.09 10.08 -19.36
N HIS A 176 15.04 9.45 -18.83
CA HIS A 176 14.93 9.07 -17.43
C HIS A 176 15.84 7.90 -17.07
N ASP A 177 16.35 7.90 -15.86
CA ASP A 177 16.99 6.71 -15.30
C ASP A 177 15.93 5.71 -14.85
N ARG A 178 16.06 4.47 -15.33
CA ARG A 178 15.16 3.37 -14.95
C ARG A 178 15.95 2.13 -14.61
N PHE A 179 15.76 1.63 -13.41
CA PHE A 179 16.36 0.38 -12.95
C PHE A 179 15.27 -0.59 -12.52
N ILE A 180 15.26 -1.78 -13.10
CA ILE A 180 14.40 -2.87 -12.68
C ILE A 180 15.24 -3.87 -11.89
N LEU A 181 14.77 -4.19 -10.69
CA LEU A 181 15.40 -5.14 -9.78
C LEU A 181 14.54 -6.38 -9.67
N LYS A 182 15.16 -7.55 -9.93
CA LYS A 182 14.52 -8.85 -9.78
C LYS A 182 15.30 -9.74 -8.83
N PRO A 183 14.61 -10.54 -8.00
CA PRO A 183 15.30 -11.44 -7.07
C PRO A 183 16.00 -12.58 -7.84
N SER A 184 17.11 -13.05 -7.30
CA SER A 184 17.70 -14.33 -7.66
C SER A 184 16.73 -15.49 -7.41
N LYS A 185 17.04 -16.68 -7.90
CA LYS A 185 16.18 -17.87 -7.72
C LYS A 185 15.93 -18.22 -6.25
N ASP A 186 16.95 -18.05 -5.41
CA ASP A 186 16.90 -18.23 -3.95
C ASP A 186 16.35 -17.00 -3.19
N ARG A 187 16.09 -15.90 -3.89
CA ARG A 187 15.59 -14.61 -3.36
C ARG A 187 16.52 -13.93 -2.34
N VAL A 188 17.78 -14.33 -2.29
CA VAL A 188 18.78 -13.73 -1.40
C VAL A 188 19.34 -12.44 -1.98
N LEU A 189 19.62 -12.44 -3.28
CA LEU A 189 20.17 -11.29 -3.99
C LEU A 189 19.14 -10.69 -4.95
N TRP A 190 19.25 -9.39 -5.19
CA TRP A 190 18.46 -8.67 -6.18
C TRP A 190 19.38 -8.12 -7.26
N LYS A 191 19.14 -8.52 -8.50
CA LYS A 191 19.92 -8.06 -9.64
C LYS A 191 19.25 -6.82 -10.24
N ALA A 192 20.01 -5.73 -10.32
CA ALA A 192 19.60 -4.50 -10.97
C ALA A 192 19.99 -4.52 -12.45
N LYS A 193 19.09 -4.01 -13.32
CA LYS A 193 19.37 -3.73 -14.71
C LYS A 193 18.81 -2.38 -15.09
N ARG A 194 19.59 -1.60 -15.84
CA ARG A 194 19.15 -0.34 -16.44
C ARG A 194 18.28 -0.64 -17.66
N TYR A 195 17.23 0.14 -17.85
CA TYR A 195 16.32 0.07 -19.00
C TYR A 195 16.21 1.43 -19.67
N TYR A 196 15.90 1.41 -20.95
CA TYR A 196 15.53 2.63 -21.67
C TYR A 196 14.29 3.27 -21.02
N PRO A 197 14.18 4.62 -21.04
CA PRO A 197 13.03 5.35 -20.52
C PRO A 197 11.75 5.08 -21.29
#